data_826d7575f50a49a5fc5999806b087cd7
#
_entry.id   826d7575f50a49a5fc5999806b087cd7
#
_cell.length_a   1.000
_cell.length_b   1.000
_cell.length_c   1.000
_cell.angle_alpha   90.00
_cell.angle_beta   90.00
_cell.angle_gamma   90.00
#
_symmetry.space_group_name_H-M   'P 1'
#
loop_
_entity.id
_entity.type
_entity.pdbx_description
1 polymer ?
#
loop_
_entity_poly.entity_id
_entity_poly.type
_entity_poly.pdbx_seq_one_letter_code
_entity_poly.pdbx_strand_id
1 'polypeptide(L)'
;QYLDKSERKDRRKIDLYFKAPADSLPKLKPLNFEQEDWAILERSFHNDTLQYWIKDSLIYNMDTLLFTAEYFRTDTLRQLSLYNDTLKFIMKKVKAPKKKEKKKDKDNDSIEVPEIQFMQMNAKISSSLDVYKPLRFSFAEPLQTYDAGKIHLEQKRDTLWIPVACLLYTSDAADDKA
;
A
#
# COMPACT_ATOMS: atom_id res chain seq x y z
N GLN A 1 22.78 2.73 6.88
CA GLN A 1 21.60 1.89 7.18
C GLN A 1 21.99 0.42 7.28
N TYR A 2 21.20 -0.36 8.03
CA TYR A 2 21.24 -1.81 8.00
C TYR A 2 19.84 -2.30 7.74
N LEU A 3 19.67 -3.16 6.76
CA LEU A 3 18.40 -3.86 6.55
C LEU A 3 18.21 -4.83 7.72
N ASP A 4 17.19 -4.60 8.53
CA ASP A 4 16.87 -5.44 9.68
C ASP A 4 15.96 -6.59 9.27
N LYS A 5 14.94 -6.28 8.48
CA LYS A 5 13.92 -7.23 8.06
C LYS A 5 13.40 -6.88 6.68
N SER A 6 13.15 -7.92 5.89
CA SER A 6 12.42 -7.82 4.63
C SER A 6 11.32 -8.88 4.62
N GLU A 7 10.09 -8.51 4.29
CA GLU A 7 8.98 -9.44 4.29
C GLU A 7 7.94 -9.16 3.21
N ARG A 8 7.24 -10.20 2.80
CA ARG A 8 6.10 -10.14 1.90
C ARG A 8 4.94 -10.89 2.56
N LYS A 9 4.16 -10.17 3.37
CA LYS A 9 2.99 -10.72 4.07
C LYS A 9 1.80 -10.86 3.15
N ASP A 10 1.67 -9.92 2.22
CA ASP A 10 0.62 -9.87 1.22
C ASP A 10 1.22 -10.02 -0.18
N ARG A 11 0.42 -10.51 -1.15
CA ARG A 11 0.88 -10.65 -2.55
C ARG A 11 1.23 -9.31 -3.17
N ARG A 12 0.50 -8.26 -2.82
CA ARG A 12 0.62 -6.92 -3.38
C ARG A 12 1.63 -6.05 -2.67
N LYS A 13 2.18 -6.48 -1.51
CA LYS A 13 2.97 -5.62 -0.64
C LYS A 13 4.31 -6.26 -0.26
N ILE A 14 5.36 -5.48 -0.37
CA ILE A 14 6.70 -5.81 0.14
C ILE A 14 7.08 -4.75 1.17
N ASP A 15 7.49 -5.19 2.35
CA ASP A 15 7.94 -4.34 3.45
C ASP A 15 9.44 -4.52 3.68
N LEU A 16 10.16 -3.39 3.78
CA LEU A 16 11.56 -3.33 4.18
C LEU A 16 11.69 -2.48 5.43
N TYR A 17 12.38 -3.01 6.43
CA TYR A 17 12.65 -2.33 7.69
C TYR A 17 14.15 -2.15 7.89
N PHE A 18 14.58 -0.93 8.15
CA PHE A 18 15.96 -0.58 8.40
C PHE A 18 16.14 -0.17 9.86
N LYS A 19 17.32 -0.44 10.43
CA LYS A 19 17.64 -0.11 11.85
C LYS A 19 17.88 1.37 12.09
N ALA A 20 18.16 2.12 11.06
CA ALA A 20 18.50 3.53 11.18
C ALA A 20 17.88 4.34 10.04
N PRO A 21 17.50 5.59 10.31
CA PRO A 21 17.04 6.52 9.29
C PRO A 21 18.12 6.76 8.23
N ALA A 22 17.70 7.17 7.03
CA ALA A 22 18.60 7.58 5.96
C ALA A 22 18.02 8.73 5.14
N ASP A 23 18.92 9.55 4.65
CA ASP A 23 18.56 10.63 3.72
C ASP A 23 18.34 10.11 2.29
N SER A 24 18.97 8.99 1.93
CA SER A 24 18.84 8.36 0.62
C SER A 24 17.98 7.10 0.67
N LEU A 25 17.13 6.94 -0.34
CA LEU A 25 16.31 5.74 -0.50
C LEU A 25 17.12 4.60 -1.11
N PRO A 26 16.92 3.36 -0.61
CA PRO A 26 17.45 2.16 -1.25
C PRO A 26 16.87 2.01 -2.66
N LYS A 27 17.70 1.55 -3.60
CA LYS A 27 17.26 1.20 -4.95
C LYS A 27 16.97 -0.29 -5.02
N LEU A 28 15.72 -0.63 -5.29
CA LEU A 28 15.30 -2.01 -5.56
C LEU A 28 15.24 -2.24 -7.06
N LYS A 29 16.06 -3.19 -7.55
CA LYS A 29 16.04 -3.62 -8.95
C LYS A 29 15.51 -5.04 -9.03
N PRO A 30 14.44 -5.30 -9.80
CA PRO A 30 13.95 -6.66 -10.00
C PRO A 30 14.96 -7.50 -10.78
N LEU A 31 15.02 -8.80 -10.44
CA LEU A 31 15.91 -9.77 -11.10
C LEU A 31 15.14 -10.79 -11.96
N ASN A 32 13.85 -11.00 -11.68
CA ASN A 32 13.06 -12.02 -12.36
C ASN A 32 11.85 -11.46 -13.13
N PHE A 33 11.82 -10.15 -13.34
CA PHE A 33 10.88 -9.45 -14.23
C PHE A 33 11.49 -8.12 -14.70
N GLU A 34 10.99 -7.58 -15.82
CA GLU A 34 11.60 -6.42 -16.51
C GLU A 34 10.68 -5.19 -16.51
N GLN A 35 10.11 -4.81 -15.39
CA GLN A 35 9.25 -3.63 -15.32
C GLN A 35 9.87 -2.58 -14.38
N GLU A 36 10.18 -1.39 -14.89
CA GLU A 36 10.81 -0.32 -14.10
C GLU A 36 9.86 0.30 -13.09
N ASP A 37 8.61 0.60 -13.48
CA ASP A 37 7.58 1.21 -12.62
C ASP A 37 6.63 0.15 -12.03
N TRP A 38 7.18 -0.86 -11.37
CA TRP A 38 6.46 -2.04 -10.87
C TRP A 38 5.67 -1.79 -9.58
N ALA A 39 6.02 -0.75 -8.80
CA ALA A 39 5.39 -0.50 -7.50
C ALA A 39 5.23 0.99 -7.18
N ILE A 40 4.30 1.27 -6.27
CA ILE A 40 4.18 2.55 -5.58
C ILE A 40 4.96 2.41 -4.28
N LEU A 41 5.86 3.36 -4.01
CA LEU A 41 6.63 3.41 -2.76
C LEU A 41 5.90 4.29 -1.75
N GLU A 42 5.56 3.70 -0.61
CA GLU A 42 5.15 4.39 0.60
C GLU A 42 6.29 4.30 1.61
N ARG A 43 6.66 5.41 2.22
CA ARG A 43 7.81 5.49 3.11
C ARG A 43 7.46 6.17 4.42
N SER A 44 8.14 5.79 5.49
CA SER A 44 8.10 6.52 6.76
C SER A 44 8.85 7.86 6.63
N PHE A 45 8.58 8.77 7.53
CA PHE A 45 9.24 10.09 7.58
C PHE A 45 10.78 10.00 7.64
N HIS A 46 11.31 8.97 8.30
CA HIS A 46 12.76 8.76 8.46
C HIS A 46 13.36 7.78 7.42
N ASN A 47 12.62 7.32 6.44
CA ASN A 47 13.03 6.33 5.45
C ASN A 47 13.59 5.03 6.07
N ASP A 48 13.13 4.68 7.27
CA ASP A 48 13.49 3.44 7.95
C ASP A 48 12.50 2.31 7.68
N THR A 49 11.30 2.65 7.26
CA THR A 49 10.27 1.70 6.84
C THR A 49 9.82 2.05 5.43
N LEU A 50 9.99 1.10 4.51
CA LEU A 50 9.62 1.25 3.11
C LEU A 50 8.62 0.17 2.73
N GLN A 51 7.50 0.58 2.13
CA GLN A 51 6.44 -0.31 1.68
C GLN A 51 6.27 -0.15 0.17
N TYR A 52 6.48 -1.23 -0.56
CA TYR A 52 6.33 -1.27 -2.01
C TYR A 52 5.01 -1.96 -2.36
N TRP A 53 4.09 -1.22 -2.94
CA TRP A 53 2.80 -1.71 -3.42
C TRP A 53 2.89 -2.07 -4.88
N ILE A 54 2.82 -3.36 -5.20
CA ILE A 54 2.99 -3.88 -6.55
C ILE A 54 1.74 -3.54 -7.38
N LYS A 55 1.95 -2.89 -8.53
CA LYS A 55 0.87 -2.42 -9.42
C LYS A 55 0.32 -3.54 -10.29
N ASP A 56 1.19 -4.37 -10.85
CA ASP A 56 0.84 -5.35 -11.87
C ASP A 56 0.43 -6.70 -11.27
N SER A 57 -0.72 -7.21 -11.74
CA SER A 57 -1.25 -8.50 -11.34
C SER A 57 -0.37 -9.68 -11.75
N LEU A 58 0.34 -9.59 -12.84
CA LEU A 58 1.27 -10.63 -13.28
C LEU A 58 2.42 -10.77 -12.28
N ILE A 59 2.94 -9.64 -11.77
CA ILE A 59 4.05 -9.62 -10.81
C ILE A 59 3.58 -10.08 -9.43
N TYR A 60 2.50 -9.52 -8.89
CA TYR A 60 2.07 -9.90 -7.53
C TYR A 60 1.53 -11.34 -7.45
N ASN A 61 1.14 -11.96 -8.55
CA ASN A 61 0.76 -13.37 -8.58
C ASN A 61 1.96 -14.33 -8.65
N MET A 62 3.17 -13.84 -8.89
CA MET A 62 4.38 -14.66 -8.82
C MET A 62 4.62 -15.16 -7.40
N ASP A 63 4.88 -16.45 -7.24
CA ASP A 63 5.14 -17.05 -5.93
C ASP A 63 6.49 -16.60 -5.34
N THR A 64 7.45 -16.27 -6.21
CA THR A 64 8.78 -15.80 -5.80
C THR A 64 9.13 -14.52 -6.54
N LEU A 65 9.56 -13.51 -5.79
CA LEU A 65 10.13 -12.27 -6.33
C LEU A 65 11.58 -12.14 -5.87
N LEU A 66 12.45 -11.78 -6.80
CA LEU A 66 13.88 -11.58 -6.57
C LEU A 66 14.26 -10.13 -6.89
N PHE A 67 14.99 -9.51 -5.98
CA PHE A 67 15.46 -8.14 -6.14
C PHE A 67 16.93 -8.02 -5.74
N THR A 68 17.65 -7.10 -6.37
CA THR A 68 18.87 -6.54 -5.82
C THR A 68 18.52 -5.25 -5.11
N ALA A 69 18.87 -5.14 -3.83
CA ALA A 69 18.75 -3.93 -3.04
C ALA A 69 20.11 -3.25 -2.92
N GLU A 70 20.20 -2.02 -3.39
CA GLU A 70 21.40 -1.18 -3.32
C GLU A 70 21.15 -0.03 -2.33
N TYR A 71 21.91 0.03 -1.25
CA TYR A 71 21.78 1.05 -0.20
C TYR A 71 23.10 1.34 0.49
N PHE A 72 23.18 2.54 1.10
CA PHE A 72 24.37 2.93 1.86
C PHE A 72 24.37 2.29 3.25
N ARG A 73 25.51 1.68 3.57
CA ARG A 73 25.73 1.05 4.86
C ARG A 73 27.06 1.54 5.46
N THR A 74 27.07 1.78 6.76
CA THR A 74 28.29 2.10 7.49
C THR A 74 29.07 0.80 7.76
N ASP A 75 30.32 0.78 7.38
CA ASP A 75 31.21 -0.35 7.62
C ASP A 75 31.77 -0.36 9.07
N THR A 76 32.66 -1.30 9.37
CA THR A 76 33.30 -1.43 10.67
C THR A 76 34.22 -0.26 11.01
N LEU A 77 34.71 0.46 10.01
CA LEU A 77 35.54 1.66 10.13
C LEU A 77 34.71 2.95 10.21
N ARG A 78 33.39 2.83 10.33
CA ARG A 78 32.42 3.95 10.32
C ARG A 78 32.43 4.77 9.02
N GLN A 79 32.87 4.17 7.92
CA GLN A 79 32.79 4.77 6.60
C GLN A 79 31.51 4.33 5.91
N LEU A 80 30.88 5.28 5.19
CA LEU A 80 29.66 5.00 4.44
C LEU A 80 30.05 4.39 3.09
N SER A 81 29.64 3.15 2.84
CA SER A 81 29.89 2.42 1.61
C SER A 81 28.60 1.94 0.97
N LEU A 82 28.61 1.82 -0.35
CA LEU A 82 27.49 1.27 -1.09
C LEU A 82 27.47 -0.26 -0.91
N TYR A 83 26.34 -0.77 -0.49
CA TYR A 83 26.13 -2.19 -0.24
C TYR A 83 25.04 -2.74 -1.14
N ASN A 84 25.27 -3.93 -1.72
CA ASN A 84 24.35 -4.65 -2.56
C ASN A 84 23.93 -5.94 -1.86
N ASP A 85 22.62 -6.13 -1.73
CA ASP A 85 22.04 -7.33 -1.14
C ASP A 85 21.02 -7.95 -2.10
N THR A 86 20.91 -9.28 -2.07
CA THR A 86 19.91 -9.99 -2.87
C THR A 86 18.74 -10.41 -1.98
N LEU A 87 17.58 -9.85 -2.25
CA LEU A 87 16.37 -10.11 -1.50
C LEU A 87 15.49 -11.12 -2.24
N LYS A 88 15.08 -12.15 -1.52
CA LYS A 88 14.18 -13.19 -2.01
C LYS A 88 12.89 -13.21 -1.22
N PHE A 89 11.78 -12.93 -1.87
CA PHE A 89 10.46 -12.95 -1.28
C PHE A 89 9.66 -14.13 -1.80
N ILE A 90 9.27 -15.03 -0.90
CA ILE A 90 8.48 -16.22 -1.23
C ILE A 90 7.13 -16.10 -0.55
N MET A 91 6.04 -16.17 -1.35
CA MET A 91 4.69 -16.29 -0.80
C MET A 91 4.45 -17.71 -0.33
N LYS A 92 4.24 -17.87 0.97
CA LYS A 92 3.75 -19.14 1.51
C LYS A 92 2.31 -19.33 1.02
N LYS A 93 2.04 -20.45 0.34
CA LYS A 93 0.66 -20.83 0.00
C LYS A 93 -0.11 -20.98 1.31
N VAL A 94 -0.97 -20.02 1.61
CA VAL A 94 -1.92 -20.17 2.71
C VAL A 94 -2.84 -21.30 2.29
N LYS A 95 -2.81 -22.42 3.02
CA LYS A 95 -3.81 -23.48 2.84
C LYS A 95 -5.16 -22.81 3.04
N ALA A 96 -5.98 -22.78 2.00
CA ALA A 96 -7.34 -22.27 2.10
C ALA A 96 -8.01 -22.91 3.32
N PRO A 97 -8.66 -22.13 4.19
CA PRO A 97 -9.39 -22.70 5.30
C PRO A 97 -10.38 -23.71 4.72
N LYS A 98 -10.31 -24.96 5.16
CA LYS A 98 -11.26 -25.99 4.74
C LYS A 98 -12.66 -25.46 5.07
N LYS A 99 -13.39 -24.99 4.07
CA LYS A 99 -14.82 -24.71 4.20
C LYS A 99 -15.43 -26.02 4.69
N LYS A 100 -15.99 -26.01 5.89
CA LYS A 100 -16.84 -27.11 6.37
C LYS A 100 -17.95 -27.24 5.34
N GLU A 101 -17.93 -28.33 4.60
CA GLU A 101 -18.99 -28.69 3.65
C GLU A 101 -20.32 -28.75 4.41
N LYS A 102 -21.12 -27.71 4.27
CA LYS A 102 -22.57 -27.86 4.45
C LYS A 102 -23.08 -28.50 3.19
N LYS A 103 -23.46 -29.76 3.31
CA LYS A 103 -24.24 -30.45 2.28
C LYS A 103 -25.39 -29.54 1.85
N LYS A 104 -25.36 -29.11 0.62
CA LYS A 104 -26.52 -28.55 -0.09
C LYS A 104 -26.58 -29.14 -1.47
N ASP A 105 -27.79 -29.49 -1.78
CA ASP A 105 -28.28 -30.21 -2.94
C ASP A 105 -27.81 -29.67 -4.28
N LYS A 106 -27.83 -30.59 -5.24
CA LYS A 106 -27.54 -30.48 -6.65
C LYS A 106 -28.43 -29.44 -7.35
N ASP A 107 -27.87 -28.96 -8.45
CA ASP A 107 -28.47 -28.17 -9.54
C ASP A 107 -28.49 -26.65 -9.31
N ASN A 108 -27.35 -26.04 -9.66
CA ASN A 108 -27.37 -24.82 -10.47
C ASN A 108 -25.97 -24.59 -11.06
N ASP A 109 -25.92 -24.65 -12.37
CA ASP A 109 -24.81 -24.24 -13.21
C ASP A 109 -24.75 -22.70 -13.18
N SER A 110 -24.32 -22.14 -12.01
CA SER A 110 -24.14 -20.72 -11.85
C SER A 110 -22.73 -20.38 -12.28
N ILE A 111 -22.64 -19.70 -13.41
CA ILE A 111 -21.46 -18.97 -13.85
C ILE A 111 -20.98 -18.14 -12.64
N GLU A 112 -19.83 -18.48 -12.07
CA GLU A 112 -19.18 -17.68 -11.01
C GLU A 112 -18.81 -16.34 -11.63
N VAL A 113 -19.68 -15.35 -11.45
CA VAL A 113 -19.37 -13.95 -11.74
C VAL A 113 -18.27 -13.55 -10.74
N PRO A 114 -17.11 -13.07 -11.17
CA PRO A 114 -16.06 -12.65 -10.25
C PRO A 114 -16.62 -11.56 -9.32
N GLU A 115 -16.57 -11.84 -8.03
CA GLU A 115 -17.04 -10.92 -6.99
C GLU A 115 -16.15 -9.67 -7.03
N ILE A 116 -16.74 -8.53 -7.37
CA ILE A 116 -16.01 -7.24 -7.40
C ILE A 116 -15.68 -6.88 -5.94
N GLN A 117 -14.40 -6.95 -5.60
CA GLN A 117 -13.94 -6.52 -4.30
C GLN A 117 -13.71 -5.00 -4.32
N PHE A 118 -14.51 -4.29 -3.54
CA PHE A 118 -14.35 -2.86 -3.35
C PHE A 118 -13.27 -2.59 -2.30
N MET A 119 -12.46 -1.55 -2.53
CA MET A 119 -11.50 -1.06 -1.55
C MET A 119 -12.23 -0.52 -0.32
N GLN A 120 -11.77 -0.92 0.87
CA GLN A 120 -12.35 -0.41 2.11
C GLN A 120 -11.85 1.00 2.40
N MET A 121 -12.79 1.91 2.56
CA MET A 121 -12.55 3.29 2.99
C MET A 121 -12.91 3.43 4.46
N ASN A 122 -11.99 3.94 5.27
CA ASN A 122 -12.21 4.26 6.66
C ASN A 122 -12.34 5.79 6.81
N ALA A 123 -13.45 6.23 7.34
CA ALA A 123 -13.69 7.63 7.67
C ALA A 123 -13.83 7.77 9.18
N LYS A 124 -12.96 8.55 9.81
CA LYS A 124 -13.16 8.95 11.22
C LYS A 124 -14.10 10.14 11.27
N ILE A 125 -15.40 9.86 11.25
CA ILE A 125 -16.44 10.89 11.35
C ILE A 125 -17.10 10.71 12.71
N SER A 126 -17.10 11.78 13.53
CA SER A 126 -17.91 11.85 14.75
C SER A 126 -19.35 12.26 14.39
N SER A 127 -20.29 12.09 15.31
CA SER A 127 -21.69 12.49 15.12
C SER A 127 -21.87 13.99 14.87
N SER A 128 -20.87 14.79 15.23
CA SER A 128 -20.78 16.22 14.93
C SER A 128 -19.39 16.54 14.43
N LEU A 129 -19.29 17.35 13.38
CA LEU A 129 -18.04 17.82 12.81
C LEU A 129 -17.94 19.33 13.01
N ASP A 130 -16.84 19.79 13.60
CA ASP A 130 -16.54 21.21 13.68
C ASP A 130 -16.14 21.72 12.29
N VAL A 131 -16.61 22.91 11.91
CA VAL A 131 -16.44 23.49 10.58
C VAL A 131 -14.96 23.65 10.17
N TYR A 132 -14.05 23.77 11.14
CA TYR A 132 -12.62 23.96 10.92
C TYR A 132 -11.82 22.65 11.02
N LYS A 133 -12.46 21.51 11.28
CA LYS A 133 -11.78 20.22 11.28
C LYS A 133 -11.85 19.57 9.91
N PRO A 134 -10.73 19.05 9.40
CA PRO A 134 -10.75 18.33 8.13
C PRO A 134 -11.47 17.00 8.27
N LEU A 135 -12.24 16.64 7.25
CA LEU A 135 -12.70 15.27 7.03
C LEU A 135 -11.53 14.45 6.50
N ARG A 136 -11.18 13.37 7.20
CA ARG A 136 -10.09 12.50 6.78
C ARG A 136 -10.62 11.12 6.37
N PHE A 137 -10.24 10.71 5.18
CA PHE A 137 -10.50 9.38 4.67
C PHE A 137 -9.18 8.63 4.58
N SER A 138 -9.14 7.40 5.04
CA SER A 138 -7.98 6.53 4.92
C SER A 138 -8.38 5.24 4.19
N PHE A 139 -7.47 4.75 3.38
CA PHE A 139 -7.65 3.54 2.58
C PHE A 139 -6.66 2.49 3.05
N ALA A 140 -7.00 1.21 2.87
CA ALA A 140 -6.11 0.11 3.23
C ALA A 140 -4.92 -0.01 2.26
N GLU A 141 -5.09 0.46 1.03
CA GLU A 141 -4.09 0.45 -0.04
C GLU A 141 -3.99 1.86 -0.66
N PRO A 142 -2.83 2.27 -1.21
CA PRO A 142 -2.70 3.55 -1.87
C PRO A 142 -3.61 3.66 -3.09
N LEU A 143 -4.24 4.81 -3.26
CA LEU A 143 -5.05 5.08 -4.45
C LEU A 143 -4.15 5.31 -5.65
N GLN A 144 -4.39 4.59 -6.74
CA GLN A 144 -3.67 4.81 -8.00
C GLN A 144 -4.13 6.09 -8.69
N THR A 145 -5.44 6.31 -8.72
CA THR A 145 -6.06 7.50 -9.30
C THR A 145 -7.33 7.84 -8.53
N TYR A 146 -7.66 9.11 -8.48
CA TYR A 146 -8.96 9.58 -7.97
C TYR A 146 -9.43 10.77 -8.83
N ASP A 147 -10.73 10.93 -8.91
CA ASP A 147 -11.36 12.04 -9.62
C ASP A 147 -11.95 13.02 -8.61
N ALA A 148 -11.28 14.14 -8.41
CA ALA A 148 -11.73 15.19 -7.49
C ALA A 148 -13.12 15.74 -7.85
N GLY A 149 -13.47 15.75 -9.14
CA GLY A 149 -14.76 16.22 -9.63
C GLY A 149 -15.95 15.35 -9.23
N LYS A 150 -15.69 14.11 -8.78
CA LYS A 150 -16.71 13.18 -8.30
C LYS A 150 -16.90 13.20 -6.79
N ILE A 151 -16.11 14.00 -6.07
CA ILE A 151 -16.18 14.12 -4.62
C ILE A 151 -16.98 15.37 -4.29
N HIS A 152 -18.18 15.20 -3.76
CA HIS A 152 -19.08 16.31 -3.41
C HIS A 152 -19.33 16.32 -1.91
N LEU A 153 -19.26 17.50 -1.31
CA LEU A 153 -19.66 17.73 0.06
C LEU A 153 -20.98 18.48 0.04
N GLU A 154 -21.97 17.94 0.73
CA GLU A 154 -23.29 18.55 0.82
C GLU A 154 -23.71 18.70 2.29
N GLN A 155 -24.32 19.82 2.64
CA GLN A 155 -24.92 20.07 3.94
C GLN A 155 -26.44 19.89 3.84
N LYS A 156 -26.97 19.08 4.71
CA LYS A 156 -28.44 18.97 4.85
C LYS A 156 -28.98 20.13 5.72
N ARG A 157 -29.86 20.96 5.14
CA ARG A 157 -30.65 21.98 5.85
C ARG A 157 -32.12 21.65 5.68
N ASP A 158 -32.78 21.27 6.75
CA ASP A 158 -34.15 20.74 6.75
C ASP A 158 -34.32 19.57 5.78
N THR A 159 -34.94 19.77 4.63
CA THR A 159 -35.19 18.77 3.59
C THR A 159 -34.28 18.90 2.38
N LEU A 160 -33.46 19.96 2.31
CA LEU A 160 -32.64 20.27 1.14
C LEU A 160 -31.17 19.93 1.39
N TRP A 161 -30.51 19.38 0.37
CA TRP A 161 -29.07 19.20 0.31
C TRP A 161 -28.45 20.36 -0.44
N ILE A 162 -27.56 21.09 0.21
CA ILE A 162 -26.90 22.27 -0.31
C ILE A 162 -25.42 21.95 -0.51
N PRO A 163 -24.87 22.11 -1.72
CA PRO A 163 -23.45 21.89 -1.95
C PRO A 163 -22.60 22.87 -1.16
N VAL A 164 -21.53 22.37 -0.56
CA VAL A 164 -20.57 23.15 0.21
C VAL A 164 -19.23 23.12 -0.51
N ALA A 165 -18.65 24.29 -0.74
CA ALA A 165 -17.31 24.38 -1.27
C ALA A 165 -16.30 23.81 -0.27
N CYS A 166 -15.49 22.84 -0.71
CA CYS A 166 -14.44 22.26 0.11
C CYS A 166 -13.13 22.22 -0.69
N LEU A 167 -12.01 22.26 0.03
CA LEU A 167 -10.69 22.03 -0.53
C LEU A 167 -10.32 20.57 -0.28
N LEU A 168 -9.90 19.88 -1.34
CA LEU A 168 -9.42 18.52 -1.26
C LEU A 168 -7.89 18.52 -1.20
N TYR A 169 -7.34 17.89 -0.16
CA TYR A 169 -5.91 17.69 0.00
C TYR A 169 -5.60 16.21 -0.02
N THR A 170 -4.52 15.85 -0.70
CA THR A 170 -3.91 14.52 -0.55
C THR A 170 -2.74 14.67 0.42
N SER A 171 -2.74 13.90 1.51
CA SER A 171 -1.53 13.80 2.34
C SER A 171 -0.59 12.81 1.66
N ASP A 172 0.38 13.30 0.91
CA ASP A 172 1.55 12.52 0.59
C ASP A 172 2.51 12.65 1.79
N ALA A 173 3.02 11.54 2.31
CA ALA A 173 3.92 11.51 3.46
C ALA A 173 5.24 12.28 3.24
N ALA A 174 5.42 12.85 2.03
CA ALA A 174 6.58 13.63 1.64
C ALA A 174 6.41 15.16 1.79
N ASP A 175 5.18 15.66 1.95
CA ASP A 175 4.88 17.12 1.87
C ASP A 175 4.69 17.82 3.21
N ASP A 176 4.87 17.12 4.35
CA ASP A 176 4.82 17.77 5.66
C ASP A 176 6.16 18.48 6.00
N LYS A 177 6.59 19.37 5.10
CA LYS A 177 7.55 20.44 5.39
C LYS A 177 6.83 21.77 5.30
N ALA A 178 6.17 22.15 6.37
CA ALA A 178 5.84 23.53 6.69
C ALA A 178 6.33 23.85 8.10
#